data_effe82917f63bcc45962b64a1046035a
#
_entry.id   effe82917f63bcc45962b64a1046035a
#
_cell.length_a   1.000
_cell.length_b   1.000
_cell.length_c   1.000
_cell.angle_alpha   90.00
_cell.angle_beta   90.00
_cell.angle_gamma   90.00
#
_symmetry.space_group_name_H-M   'P 1'
#
loop_
_entity.id
_entity.type
_entity.pdbx_description
1 polymer ?
#
loop_
_entity_poly.entity_id
_entity_poly.type
_entity_poly.pdbx_seq_one_letter_code
_entity_poly.pdbx_strand_id
1 'polypeptide(L)'
;MSEKSYHSDCAICKNYKEFEMPLDIMEASKKGKLALFCGAGISTENKNVLPESFYMTIQNELDNTDTSMSFSETMQKYCDLPNGRRKLMKKIRERFQYIHSFPELEERATMFHRELSELHFVKTIVTTNWDTYFEDYCAAVPITIP
;
A
#
# COMPACT_ATOMS: atom_id res chain seq x y z
N MET A 1 11.75 -1.16 34.85
CA MET A 1 12.18 -1.29 33.45
C MET A 1 12.14 -2.77 33.14
N SER A 2 11.18 -3.21 32.32
CA SER A 2 11.02 -4.64 31.98
C SER A 2 11.99 -4.95 30.84
N GLU A 3 12.98 -5.79 31.08
CA GLU A 3 13.82 -6.37 30.02
C GLU A 3 12.93 -7.14 29.05
N LYS A 4 12.77 -6.64 27.85
CA LYS A 4 12.14 -7.39 26.76
C LYS A 4 13.07 -8.52 26.36
N SER A 5 12.74 -9.74 26.77
CA SER A 5 13.43 -10.95 26.31
C SER A 5 13.18 -11.13 24.83
N TYR A 6 14.17 -10.80 24.00
CA TYR A 6 14.13 -11.06 22.56
C TYR A 6 14.45 -12.55 22.32
N HIS A 7 13.56 -13.25 21.62
CA HIS A 7 13.81 -14.64 21.22
C HIS A 7 14.90 -14.67 20.13
N SER A 8 16.07 -15.21 20.44
CA SER A 8 17.26 -15.24 19.56
C SER A 8 17.00 -15.92 18.22
N ASP A 9 16.00 -16.81 18.14
CA ASP A 9 15.71 -17.61 16.95
C ASP A 9 14.55 -17.05 16.09
N CYS A 10 13.89 -15.98 16.53
CA CYS A 10 12.85 -15.32 15.78
C CYS A 10 13.45 -14.40 14.69
N ALA A 11 13.12 -14.64 13.42
CA ALA A 11 13.60 -13.81 12.31
C ALA A 11 13.20 -12.33 12.44
N ILE A 12 12.05 -12.06 13.04
CA ILE A 12 11.56 -10.69 13.30
C ILE A 12 12.39 -10.06 14.42
N CYS A 13 12.63 -10.79 15.52
CA CYS A 13 13.41 -10.28 16.66
C CYS A 13 14.87 -10.02 16.31
N LYS A 14 15.48 -10.86 15.46
CA LYS A 14 16.86 -10.66 14.96
C LYS A 14 17.04 -9.40 14.15
N ASN A 15 15.99 -8.97 13.45
CA ASN A 15 16.00 -7.79 12.59
C ASN A 15 15.34 -6.56 13.27
N TYR A 16 14.94 -6.70 14.54
CA TYR A 16 14.38 -5.58 15.28
C TYR A 16 15.43 -4.47 15.43
N LYS A 17 15.08 -3.30 14.94
CA LYS A 17 15.83 -2.07 15.19
C LYS A 17 14.93 -1.16 16.03
N GLU A 18 15.48 -0.66 17.11
CA GLU A 18 14.80 0.35 17.90
C GLU A 18 14.55 1.58 17.01
N PHE A 19 13.29 2.00 16.95
CA PHE A 19 12.88 3.16 16.14
C PHE A 19 12.54 4.30 17.09
N GLU A 20 13.26 5.39 16.96
CA GLU A 20 12.94 6.64 17.62
C GLU A 20 12.22 7.58 16.64
N MET A 21 11.02 7.98 16.99
CA MET A 21 10.26 8.95 16.19
C MET A 21 10.97 10.30 16.24
N PRO A 22 11.31 10.92 15.08
CA PRO A 22 11.90 12.26 15.05
C PRO A 22 11.02 13.29 15.77
N LEU A 23 11.66 14.17 16.53
CA LEU A 23 10.94 15.13 17.40
C LEU A 23 10.04 16.08 16.60
N ASP A 24 10.45 16.50 15.43
CA ASP A 24 9.68 17.35 14.53
C ASP A 24 8.40 16.69 14.03
N ILE A 25 8.44 15.38 13.73
CA ILE A 25 7.26 14.58 13.39
C ILE A 25 6.32 14.47 14.59
N MET A 26 6.86 14.20 15.78
CA MET A 26 6.06 14.16 17.01
C MET A 26 5.39 15.50 17.30
N GLU A 27 6.10 16.61 17.11
CA GLU A 27 5.52 17.94 17.31
C GLU A 27 4.47 18.28 16.26
N ALA A 28 4.71 17.96 14.99
CA ALA A 28 3.72 18.14 13.91
C ALA A 28 2.45 17.34 14.19
N SER A 29 2.61 16.10 14.64
CA SER A 29 1.51 15.23 15.07
C SER A 29 0.69 15.85 16.19
N LYS A 30 1.33 16.27 17.30
CA LYS A 30 0.66 16.93 18.43
C LYS A 30 -0.10 18.20 18.03
N LYS A 31 0.39 18.92 17.02
CA LYS A 31 -0.23 20.14 16.49
C LYS A 31 -1.30 19.86 15.43
N GLY A 32 -1.57 18.58 15.10
CA GLY A 32 -2.50 18.18 14.04
C GLY A 32 -2.08 18.64 12.64
N LYS A 33 -0.77 18.82 12.42
CA LYS A 33 -0.18 19.29 11.16
C LYS A 33 0.52 18.19 10.36
N LEU A 34 0.38 16.93 10.81
CA LEU A 34 0.93 15.79 10.10
C LEU A 34 0.03 15.41 8.93
N ALA A 35 0.61 15.36 7.74
CA ALA A 35 -0.02 14.76 6.56
C ALA A 35 0.78 13.52 6.15
N LEU A 36 0.08 12.46 5.75
CA LEU A 36 0.68 11.23 5.24
C LEU A 36 0.49 11.15 3.73
N PHE A 37 1.54 10.75 3.03
CA PHE A 37 1.49 10.42 1.61
C PHE A 37 1.74 8.93 1.44
N CYS A 38 0.75 8.22 0.89
CA CYS A 38 0.74 6.77 0.81
C CYS A 38 0.68 6.30 -0.64
N GLY A 39 1.58 5.40 -1.01
CA GLY A 39 1.62 4.77 -2.33
C GLY A 39 1.17 3.31 -2.28
N ALA A 40 1.11 2.65 -3.45
CA ALA A 40 0.56 1.31 -3.64
C ALA A 40 1.25 0.19 -2.83
N GLY A 41 2.47 0.43 -2.35
CA GLY A 41 3.21 -0.56 -1.54
C GLY A 41 2.58 -0.88 -0.19
N ILE A 42 1.62 -0.07 0.27
CA ILE A 42 0.91 -0.33 1.54
C ILE A 42 -0.32 -1.24 1.37
N SER A 43 -0.69 -1.57 0.14
CA SER A 43 -1.87 -2.38 -0.19
C SER A 43 -1.52 -3.53 -1.15
N THR A 44 -2.06 -3.51 -2.35
CA THR A 44 -1.99 -4.62 -3.31
C THR A 44 -0.59 -4.91 -3.86
N GLU A 45 0.32 -3.94 -3.80
CA GLU A 45 1.72 -4.13 -4.21
C GLU A 45 2.62 -4.64 -3.09
N ASN A 46 2.06 -4.90 -1.91
CA ASN A 46 2.77 -5.56 -0.82
C ASN A 46 2.93 -7.06 -1.13
N LYS A 47 4.17 -7.55 -1.11
CA LYS A 47 4.50 -8.96 -1.38
C LYS A 47 3.83 -9.95 -0.42
N ASN A 48 3.41 -9.48 0.76
CA ASN A 48 2.69 -10.31 1.73
C ASN A 48 1.21 -10.50 1.34
N VAL A 49 0.69 -9.70 0.42
CA VAL A 49 -0.69 -9.81 -0.10
C VAL A 49 -0.71 -10.72 -1.31
N LEU A 50 0.04 -10.36 -2.35
CA LEU A 50 0.16 -11.15 -3.57
C LEU A 50 1.63 -11.33 -3.93
N PRO A 51 2.04 -12.55 -4.36
CA PRO A 51 3.44 -12.87 -4.64
C PRO A 51 3.99 -12.09 -5.84
N GLU A 52 3.12 -11.73 -6.78
CA GLU A 52 3.46 -11.00 -7.99
C GLU A 52 2.85 -9.60 -7.96
N SER A 53 3.68 -8.57 -8.23
CA SER A 53 3.19 -7.20 -8.36
C SER A 53 2.36 -7.04 -9.64
N PHE A 54 1.48 -6.05 -9.67
CA PHE A 54 0.71 -5.75 -10.87
C PHE A 54 1.61 -5.35 -12.05
N TYR A 55 2.71 -4.65 -11.73
CA TYR A 55 3.74 -4.31 -12.71
C TYR A 55 4.30 -5.55 -13.43
N MET A 56 4.70 -6.57 -12.65
CA MET A 56 5.23 -7.82 -13.22
C MET A 56 4.20 -8.55 -14.06
N THR A 57 2.95 -8.60 -13.60
CA THR A 57 1.86 -9.21 -14.37
C THR A 57 1.71 -8.57 -15.75
N ILE A 58 1.77 -7.23 -15.83
CA ILE A 58 1.63 -6.52 -17.10
C ILE A 58 2.89 -6.65 -17.95
N GLN A 59 4.08 -6.62 -17.36
CA GLN A 59 5.34 -6.88 -18.11
C GLN A 59 5.35 -8.26 -18.76
N ASN A 60 4.96 -9.29 -18.03
CA ASN A 60 4.90 -10.66 -18.56
C ASN A 60 3.94 -10.77 -19.76
N GLU A 61 2.80 -10.07 -19.71
CA GLU A 61 1.86 -10.06 -20.83
C GLU A 61 2.32 -9.26 -22.05
N LEU A 62 3.21 -8.32 -21.84
CA LEU A 62 3.84 -7.56 -22.93
C LEU A 62 5.01 -8.32 -23.56
N ASP A 63 5.36 -9.52 -23.07
CA ASP A 63 6.61 -10.23 -23.37
C ASP A 63 7.84 -9.31 -23.20
N ASN A 64 7.73 -8.36 -22.27
CA ASN A 64 8.73 -7.33 -22.09
C ASN A 64 9.78 -7.76 -21.08
N THR A 65 10.97 -8.07 -21.58
CA THR A 65 12.14 -8.41 -20.74
C THR A 65 12.92 -7.17 -20.27
N ASP A 66 12.53 -5.98 -20.73
CA ASP A 66 13.19 -4.74 -20.36
C ASP A 66 12.72 -4.28 -18.97
N THR A 67 13.51 -4.61 -17.97
CA THR A 67 13.28 -4.25 -16.56
C THR A 67 13.59 -2.78 -16.26
N SER A 68 14.09 -2.01 -17.22
CA SER A 68 14.41 -0.58 -17.05
C SER A 68 13.18 0.33 -17.20
N MET A 69 12.09 -0.17 -17.79
CA MET A 69 10.86 0.61 -17.96
C MET A 69 10.20 0.90 -16.61
N SER A 70 9.79 2.13 -16.40
CA SER A 70 9.00 2.53 -15.25
C SER A 70 7.60 1.90 -15.26
N PHE A 71 6.93 1.93 -14.11
CA PHE A 71 5.53 1.49 -14.00
C PHE A 71 4.64 2.24 -15.01
N SER A 72 4.76 3.57 -15.08
CA SER A 72 3.95 4.40 -15.96
C SER A 72 4.16 4.07 -17.45
N GLU A 73 5.40 3.88 -17.86
CA GLU A 73 5.73 3.52 -19.25
C GLU A 73 5.17 2.15 -19.61
N THR A 74 5.29 1.17 -18.71
CA THR A 74 4.74 -0.18 -18.90
C THR A 74 3.21 -0.14 -19.05
N MET A 75 2.53 0.59 -18.18
CA MET A 75 1.07 0.74 -18.24
C MET A 75 0.63 1.46 -19.50
N GLN A 76 1.37 2.50 -19.93
CA GLN A 76 1.10 3.21 -21.17
C GLN A 76 1.26 2.28 -22.39
N LYS A 77 2.39 1.54 -22.47
CA LYS A 77 2.63 0.58 -23.53
C LYS A 77 1.52 -0.48 -23.63
N TYR A 78 1.02 -0.93 -22.48
CA TYR A 78 -0.12 -1.86 -22.45
C TYR A 78 -1.41 -1.20 -22.95
N CYS A 79 -1.66 0.05 -22.58
CA CYS A 79 -2.83 0.82 -23.04
C CYS A 79 -2.82 1.04 -24.57
N ASP A 80 -1.65 1.14 -25.19
CA ASP A 80 -1.50 1.37 -26.62
C ASP A 80 -1.82 0.12 -27.49
N LEU A 81 -1.93 -1.07 -26.84
CA LEU A 81 -2.39 -2.28 -27.52
C LEU A 81 -3.88 -2.19 -27.90
N PRO A 82 -4.35 -2.96 -28.89
CA PRO A 82 -5.76 -3.03 -29.23
C PRO A 82 -6.64 -3.37 -28.03
N ASN A 83 -7.55 -2.46 -27.66
CA ASN A 83 -8.37 -2.52 -26.45
C ASN A 83 -7.56 -2.56 -25.12
N GLY A 84 -6.29 -2.14 -25.13
CA GLY A 84 -5.36 -2.26 -24.01
C GLY A 84 -5.89 -1.58 -22.74
N ARG A 85 -6.35 -0.33 -22.83
CA ARG A 85 -6.92 0.40 -21.70
C ARG A 85 -8.10 -0.35 -21.05
N ARG A 86 -9.01 -0.90 -21.86
CA ARG A 86 -10.15 -1.68 -21.34
C ARG A 86 -9.71 -2.95 -20.63
N LYS A 87 -8.72 -3.64 -21.21
CA LYS A 87 -8.13 -4.84 -20.62
C LYS A 87 -7.42 -4.51 -19.30
N LEU A 88 -6.65 -3.41 -19.26
CA LEU A 88 -5.95 -2.96 -18.06
C LEU A 88 -6.94 -2.67 -16.92
N MET A 89 -7.99 -1.90 -17.19
CA MET A 89 -9.04 -1.61 -16.20
C MET A 89 -9.75 -2.86 -15.69
N LYS A 90 -9.97 -3.84 -16.58
CA LYS A 90 -10.55 -5.12 -16.19
C LYS A 90 -9.62 -5.87 -15.23
N LYS A 91 -8.31 -5.95 -15.54
CA LYS A 91 -7.31 -6.61 -14.69
C LYS A 91 -7.18 -5.97 -13.31
N ILE A 92 -7.17 -4.64 -13.25
CA ILE A 92 -7.16 -3.91 -11.98
C ILE A 92 -8.37 -4.33 -11.13
N ARG A 93 -9.56 -4.33 -11.74
CA ARG A 93 -10.78 -4.72 -11.04
C ARG A 93 -10.75 -6.18 -10.58
N GLU A 94 -10.31 -7.08 -11.44
CA GLU A 94 -10.20 -8.51 -11.12
C GLU A 94 -9.21 -8.75 -9.96
N ARG A 95 -8.09 -8.00 -9.91
CA ARG A 95 -7.12 -8.06 -8.83
C ARG A 95 -7.76 -7.68 -7.48
N PHE A 96 -8.50 -6.57 -7.43
CA PHE A 96 -9.20 -6.16 -6.21
C PHE A 96 -10.30 -7.13 -5.82
N GLN A 97 -11.11 -7.59 -6.78
CA GLN A 97 -12.13 -8.60 -6.52
C GLN A 97 -11.54 -9.90 -5.97
N TYR A 98 -10.39 -10.33 -6.48
CA TYR A 98 -9.69 -11.50 -5.96
C TYR A 98 -9.30 -11.31 -4.51
N ILE A 99 -8.71 -10.18 -4.15
CA ILE A 99 -8.31 -9.88 -2.77
C ILE A 99 -9.54 -9.88 -1.85
N HIS A 100 -10.61 -9.20 -2.22
CA HIS A 100 -11.86 -9.15 -1.45
C HIS A 100 -12.56 -10.52 -1.30
N SER A 101 -12.30 -11.45 -2.22
CA SER A 101 -12.89 -12.79 -2.14
C SER A 101 -12.24 -13.69 -1.09
N PHE A 102 -11.09 -13.29 -0.56
CA PHE A 102 -10.33 -14.05 0.44
C PHE A 102 -10.08 -13.20 1.68
N PRO A 103 -10.80 -13.44 2.79
CA PRO A 103 -10.68 -12.64 4.02
C PRO A 103 -9.25 -12.47 4.52
N GLU A 104 -8.42 -13.50 4.42
CA GLU A 104 -7.01 -13.42 4.85
C GLU A 104 -6.17 -12.48 3.96
N LEU A 105 -6.45 -12.42 2.66
CA LEU A 105 -5.78 -11.50 1.75
C LEU A 105 -6.25 -10.07 1.97
N GLU A 106 -7.54 -9.88 2.17
CA GLU A 106 -8.14 -8.59 2.48
C GLU A 106 -7.59 -8.05 3.80
N GLU A 107 -7.50 -8.87 4.83
CA GLU A 107 -6.91 -8.48 6.11
C GLU A 107 -5.46 -8.00 5.95
N ARG A 108 -4.64 -8.71 5.16
CA ARG A 108 -3.26 -8.30 4.89
C ARG A 108 -3.18 -7.02 4.05
N ALA A 109 -4.04 -6.89 3.04
CA ALA A 109 -4.06 -5.71 2.17
C ALA A 109 -4.50 -4.44 2.91
N THR A 110 -5.37 -4.58 3.92
CA THR A 110 -5.96 -3.45 4.65
C THR A 110 -5.31 -3.19 6.01
N MET A 111 -4.37 -4.03 6.44
CA MET A 111 -3.72 -3.94 7.76
C MET A 111 -3.18 -2.52 8.03
N PHE A 112 -2.42 -1.97 7.10
CA PHE A 112 -1.83 -0.64 7.24
C PHE A 112 -2.89 0.46 7.29
N HIS A 113 -3.96 0.34 6.50
CA HIS A 113 -5.06 1.30 6.46
C HIS A 113 -5.82 1.33 7.79
N ARG A 114 -6.05 0.16 8.40
CA ARG A 114 -6.68 0.04 9.71
C ARG A 114 -5.81 0.64 10.81
N GLU A 115 -4.52 0.32 10.84
CA GLU A 115 -3.57 0.90 11.78
C GLU A 115 -3.52 2.45 11.66
N LEU A 116 -3.54 2.98 10.44
CA LEU A 116 -3.56 4.43 10.22
C LEU A 116 -4.88 5.06 10.65
N SER A 117 -6.00 4.36 10.53
CA SER A 117 -7.30 4.87 10.97
C SER A 117 -7.38 5.12 12.49
N GLU A 118 -6.57 4.39 13.27
CA GLU A 118 -6.45 4.58 14.71
C GLU A 118 -5.64 5.84 15.10
N LEU A 119 -4.92 6.43 14.15
CA LEU A 119 -4.09 7.61 14.38
C LEU A 119 -4.90 8.90 14.33
N HIS A 120 -5.68 9.18 15.35
CA HIS A 120 -6.60 10.32 15.43
C HIS A 120 -5.96 11.70 15.24
N PHE A 121 -4.64 11.79 15.37
CA PHE A 121 -3.87 13.03 15.16
C PHE A 121 -3.51 13.25 13.68
N VAL A 122 -3.62 12.24 12.82
CA VAL A 122 -3.44 12.39 11.37
C VAL A 122 -4.74 12.92 10.78
N LYS A 123 -4.69 14.14 10.22
CA LYS A 123 -5.87 14.81 9.67
C LYS A 123 -5.94 14.79 8.15
N THR A 124 -4.82 14.44 7.50
CA THR A 124 -4.72 14.46 6.05
C THR A 124 -3.96 13.24 5.58
N ILE A 125 -4.58 12.48 4.70
CA ILE A 125 -3.95 11.38 3.98
C ILE A 125 -4.08 11.68 2.49
N VAL A 126 -2.97 11.63 1.78
CA VAL A 126 -2.90 11.76 0.32
C VAL A 126 -2.46 10.41 -0.23
N THR A 127 -3.19 9.88 -1.17
CA THR A 127 -2.85 8.59 -1.79
C THR A 127 -2.87 8.67 -3.31
N THR A 128 -1.99 7.89 -3.94
CA THR A 128 -1.99 7.61 -5.38
C THR A 128 -2.52 6.21 -5.68
N ASN A 129 -3.04 5.51 -4.68
CA ASN A 129 -3.58 4.17 -4.84
C ASN A 129 -4.89 4.20 -5.64
N TRP A 130 -5.18 3.10 -6.28
CA TRP A 130 -6.41 2.90 -7.05
C TRP A 130 -7.48 2.13 -6.27
N ASP A 131 -7.12 1.67 -5.05
CA ASP A 131 -8.05 1.02 -4.14
C ASP A 131 -8.85 2.07 -3.34
N THR A 132 -9.92 1.63 -2.68
CA THR A 132 -10.77 2.44 -1.82
C THR A 132 -10.55 2.15 -0.33
N TYR A 133 -9.42 1.52 0.00
CA TYR A 133 -9.20 1.05 1.37
C TYR A 133 -9.14 2.19 2.40
N PHE A 134 -8.63 3.36 2.03
CA PHE A 134 -8.67 4.50 2.93
C PHE A 134 -10.10 5.00 3.16
N GLU A 135 -10.91 5.05 2.13
CA GLU A 135 -12.32 5.43 2.21
C GLU A 135 -13.10 4.43 3.05
N ASP A 136 -12.83 3.15 2.89
CA ASP A 136 -13.56 2.07 3.58
C ASP A 136 -13.20 2.00 5.06
N TYR A 137 -11.93 2.16 5.43
CA TYR A 137 -11.44 1.99 6.81
C TYR A 137 -11.21 3.29 7.56
N CYS A 138 -11.00 4.41 6.87
CA CYS A 138 -10.85 5.73 7.47
C CYS A 138 -12.14 6.56 7.43
N ALA A 139 -13.29 5.95 7.19
CA ALA A 139 -14.59 6.63 7.10
C ALA A 139 -14.96 7.46 8.35
N ALA A 140 -14.31 7.20 9.49
CA ALA A 140 -14.47 7.99 10.70
C ALA A 140 -13.57 9.24 10.77
N VAL A 141 -12.62 9.39 9.85
CA VAL A 141 -11.72 10.56 9.75
C VAL A 141 -12.16 11.36 8.53
N PRO A 142 -12.60 12.62 8.68
CA PRO A 142 -12.99 13.42 7.53
C PRO A 142 -11.76 13.62 6.62
N ILE A 143 -11.74 12.92 5.49
CA ILE A 143 -10.76 13.12 4.43
C ILE A 143 -11.20 14.40 3.71
N THR A 144 -10.57 15.51 4.04
CA THR A 144 -10.75 16.73 3.27
C THR A 144 -9.75 16.68 2.12
N ILE A 145 -10.21 16.25 0.96
CA ILE A 145 -9.48 16.46 -0.29
C ILE A 145 -9.72 17.92 -0.65
N PRO A 146 -8.69 18.77 -0.77
CA PRO A 146 -8.86 20.14 -1.19
C PRO A 146 -9.28 20.26 -2.66
#